data_2f3fb3ae1e7c4515b2f7c4568d2810c4
#
_entry.id   2f3fb3ae1e7c4515b2f7c4568d2810c4
#
_cell.length_a   1.000
_cell.length_b   1.000
_cell.length_c   1.000
_cell.angle_alpha   90.00
_cell.angle_beta   90.00
_cell.angle_gamma   90.00
#
_symmetry.space_group_name_H-M   'P 1'
#
loop_
_entity.id
_entity.type
_entity.pdbx_description
1 polymer ?
#
loop_
_entity_poly.entity_id
_entity_poly.type
_entity_poly.pdbx_seq_one_letter_code
_entity_poly.pdbx_strand_id
1 'polypeptide(L)'
;MYWKRRQTRRNNSAAATWKLGLVFCAILLPVCTPAVIDKVKDLQDRFDKETHAGNKVKALQKLGDAQFEAAGKAGQAGDFITVGLTFEKYRDNVRSTLDLLKKQEPDADRHPGGYRLLELQVRRGMREVAETLITAPGELRPPLEIVRKDLLDMDDELIRLLFPRRSKDPDKTPPTAQEKP
;
A
#
# COMPACT_ATOMS: atom_id res chain seq x y z
N MET A 1 -16.36 84.75 -12.45
CA MET A 1 -17.00 84.43 -13.76
C MET A 1 -17.55 83.05 -13.65
N TYR A 2 -18.75 82.94 -13.31
CA TYR A 2 -20.00 82.63 -14.02
C TYR A 2 -19.88 81.56 -15.07
N TRP A 3 -20.62 80.45 -14.87
CA TRP A 3 -21.73 79.82 -15.56
C TRP A 3 -21.91 78.40 -15.04
N LYS A 4 -22.92 77.99 -14.28
CA LYS A 4 -24.39 77.85 -14.31
C LYS A 4 -24.91 76.87 -15.35
N ARG A 5 -25.59 75.84 -14.82
CA ARG A 5 -26.74 75.02 -15.31
C ARG A 5 -26.37 73.91 -16.33
N ARG A 6 -26.98 72.74 -16.27
CA ARG A 6 -28.42 72.41 -16.07
C ARG A 6 -28.56 70.95 -15.63
N GLN A 7 -29.50 70.71 -14.72
CA GLN A 7 -30.15 69.43 -14.48
C GLN A 7 -30.91 68.95 -15.71
N THR A 8 -30.93 67.63 -15.96
CA THR A 8 -32.06 66.90 -16.46
C THR A 8 -32.17 65.54 -15.81
N ARG A 9 -33.26 65.45 -15.03
CA ARG A 9 -33.83 64.17 -14.60
C ARG A 9 -34.21 63.37 -15.84
N ARG A 10 -33.97 62.03 -15.77
CA ARG A 10 -34.96 61.07 -16.28
C ARG A 10 -34.79 59.75 -15.50
N ASN A 11 -35.84 59.49 -14.74
CA ASN A 11 -36.19 58.19 -14.24
C ASN A 11 -36.37 57.24 -15.41
N ASN A 12 -35.84 56.06 -15.34
CA ASN A 12 -36.49 54.89 -15.89
C ASN A 12 -36.14 53.68 -15.03
N SER A 13 -37.12 53.28 -14.28
CA SER A 13 -37.32 51.99 -13.68
C SER A 13 -37.16 50.90 -14.74
N ALA A 14 -36.18 50.07 -14.58
CA ALA A 14 -36.16 48.75 -15.20
C ALA A 14 -35.71 47.76 -14.15
N ALA A 15 -36.67 47.03 -13.63
CA ALA A 15 -36.49 45.86 -12.81
C ALA A 15 -35.63 44.85 -13.58
N ALA A 16 -34.37 44.74 -13.20
CA ALA A 16 -33.54 43.64 -13.64
C ALA A 16 -33.60 42.56 -12.56
N THR A 17 -34.43 41.57 -12.84
CA THR A 17 -34.50 40.27 -12.14
C THR A 17 -33.12 39.65 -12.05
N TRP A 18 -32.55 39.70 -10.86
CA TRP A 18 -31.36 38.95 -10.51
C TRP A 18 -31.74 37.46 -10.44
N LYS A 19 -31.56 36.78 -11.56
CA LYS A 19 -31.58 35.32 -11.59
C LYS A 19 -30.38 34.88 -10.79
N LEU A 20 -30.61 34.47 -9.53
CA LEU A 20 -29.71 33.65 -8.75
C LEU A 20 -29.45 32.36 -9.54
N GLY A 21 -28.35 32.35 -10.28
CA GLY A 21 -27.77 31.13 -10.79
C GLY A 21 -27.16 30.35 -9.59
N LEU A 22 -27.96 29.47 -9.03
CA LEU A 22 -27.49 28.42 -8.15
C LEU A 22 -26.54 27.54 -8.99
N VAL A 23 -25.23 27.87 -8.96
CA VAL A 23 -24.18 26.94 -9.42
C VAL A 23 -24.19 25.81 -8.43
N PHE A 24 -24.93 24.77 -8.75
CA PHE A 24 -24.88 23.48 -8.09
C PHE A 24 -23.52 22.89 -8.46
N CYS A 25 -22.50 23.22 -7.66
CA CYS A 25 -21.22 22.55 -7.70
C CYS A 25 -21.48 21.14 -7.18
N ALA A 26 -21.86 20.24 -8.09
CA ALA A 26 -21.93 18.82 -7.83
C ALA A 26 -20.50 18.37 -7.49
N ILE A 27 -20.17 18.35 -6.20
CA ILE A 27 -18.99 17.68 -5.69
C ILE A 27 -19.19 16.21 -6.01
N LEU A 28 -18.64 15.77 -7.13
CA LEU A 28 -18.45 14.37 -7.46
C LEU A 28 -17.45 13.80 -6.45
N LEU A 29 -17.96 13.41 -5.28
CA LEU A 29 -17.22 12.55 -4.37
C LEU A 29 -16.91 11.28 -5.15
N PRO A 30 -15.64 10.88 -5.29
CA PRO A 30 -15.32 9.59 -5.86
C PRO A 30 -15.89 8.53 -4.91
N VAL A 31 -17.04 7.98 -5.28
CA VAL A 31 -17.62 6.82 -4.62
C VAL A 31 -16.63 5.70 -4.82
N CYS A 32 -15.92 5.32 -3.75
CA CYS A 32 -15.10 4.12 -3.72
C CYS A 32 -16.02 2.97 -4.17
N THR A 33 -15.80 2.45 -5.38
CA THR A 33 -16.75 1.55 -6.03
C THR A 33 -16.86 0.28 -5.20
N PRO A 34 -18.06 -0.15 -4.81
CA PRO A 34 -18.29 -1.35 -3.97
C PRO A 34 -17.62 -2.61 -4.54
N ALA A 35 -17.46 -2.69 -5.84
CA ALA A 35 -16.85 -3.82 -6.55
C ALA A 35 -15.41 -4.16 -6.12
N VAL A 36 -14.61 -3.20 -5.66
CA VAL A 36 -13.22 -3.47 -5.23
C VAL A 36 -13.18 -4.05 -3.82
N ILE A 37 -14.05 -3.55 -2.95
CA ILE A 37 -14.18 -4.04 -1.57
C ILE A 37 -14.67 -5.50 -1.58
N ASP A 38 -15.66 -5.82 -2.39
CA ASP A 38 -16.19 -7.17 -2.55
C ASP A 38 -15.11 -8.13 -3.08
N LYS A 39 -14.30 -7.69 -4.06
CA LYS A 39 -13.18 -8.49 -4.59
C LYS A 39 -12.13 -8.81 -3.52
N VAL A 40 -11.73 -7.81 -2.70
CA VAL A 40 -10.75 -8.04 -1.62
C VAL A 40 -11.31 -9.01 -0.60
N LYS A 41 -12.59 -8.88 -0.22
CA LYS A 41 -13.25 -9.78 0.71
C LYS A 41 -13.28 -11.22 0.19
N ASP A 42 -13.69 -11.44 -1.05
CA ASP A 42 -13.75 -12.78 -1.66
C ASP A 42 -12.35 -13.43 -1.70
N LEU A 43 -11.32 -12.65 -2.03
CA LEU A 43 -9.95 -13.15 -2.05
C LEU A 43 -9.41 -13.42 -0.65
N GLN A 44 -9.79 -12.61 0.36
CA GLN A 44 -9.44 -12.84 1.76
C GLN A 44 -10.09 -14.15 2.26
N ASP A 45 -11.38 -14.37 1.97
CA ASP A 45 -12.07 -15.58 2.35
C ASP A 45 -11.44 -16.85 1.73
N ARG A 46 -10.94 -16.75 0.50
CA ARG A 46 -10.20 -17.85 -0.16
C ARG A 46 -8.83 -18.06 0.49
N PHE A 47 -8.11 -16.98 0.80
CA PHE A 47 -6.83 -17.04 1.48
C PHE A 47 -6.95 -17.67 2.88
N ASP A 48 -7.99 -17.30 3.64
CA ASP A 48 -8.22 -17.79 5.00
C ASP A 48 -8.56 -19.29 5.02
N LYS A 49 -9.26 -19.79 3.99
CA LYS A 49 -9.62 -21.22 3.82
C LYS A 49 -8.43 -22.07 3.34
N GLU A 50 -7.38 -21.45 2.80
CA GLU A 50 -6.26 -22.21 2.24
C GLU A 50 -5.36 -22.75 3.35
N THR A 51 -5.20 -24.08 3.38
CA THR A 51 -4.45 -24.81 4.40
C THR A 51 -3.09 -25.30 3.91
N HIS A 52 -2.85 -25.33 2.59
CA HIS A 52 -1.57 -25.72 2.01
C HIS A 52 -0.66 -24.53 1.79
N ALA A 53 0.56 -24.58 2.31
CA ALA A 53 1.51 -23.47 2.28
C ALA A 53 1.77 -22.93 0.86
N GLY A 54 2.09 -23.79 -0.10
CA GLY A 54 2.35 -23.38 -1.47
C GLY A 54 1.14 -22.72 -2.17
N ASN A 55 -0.08 -23.17 -1.88
CA ASN A 55 -1.30 -22.56 -2.41
C ASN A 55 -1.61 -21.25 -1.69
N LYS A 56 -1.36 -21.19 -0.37
CA LYS A 56 -1.55 -19.97 0.42
C LYS A 56 -0.67 -18.82 -0.07
N VAL A 57 0.58 -19.10 -0.46
CA VAL A 57 1.45 -18.08 -1.11
C VAL A 57 0.84 -17.57 -2.41
N LYS A 58 0.31 -18.46 -3.27
CA LYS A 58 -0.36 -18.05 -4.51
C LYS A 58 -1.65 -17.26 -4.26
N ALA A 59 -2.41 -17.63 -3.22
CA ALA A 59 -3.59 -16.89 -2.80
C ALA A 59 -3.20 -15.50 -2.28
N LEU A 60 -2.12 -15.40 -1.46
CA LEU A 60 -1.56 -14.14 -0.99
C LEU A 60 -1.18 -13.21 -2.14
N GLN A 61 -0.57 -13.73 -3.21
CA GLN A 61 -0.21 -12.92 -4.37
C GLN A 61 -1.44 -12.22 -4.98
N LYS A 62 -2.52 -12.98 -5.23
CA LYS A 62 -3.76 -12.43 -5.79
C LYS A 62 -4.45 -11.45 -4.84
N LEU A 63 -4.46 -11.78 -3.55
CA LEU A 63 -5.02 -10.93 -2.51
C LEU A 63 -4.20 -9.64 -2.36
N GLY A 64 -2.87 -9.73 -2.33
CA GLY A 64 -1.98 -8.58 -2.26
C GLY A 64 -2.18 -7.61 -3.42
N ASP A 65 -2.32 -8.12 -4.67
CA ASP A 65 -2.63 -7.29 -5.83
C ASP A 65 -3.93 -6.48 -5.62
N ALA A 66 -4.98 -7.13 -5.10
CA ALA A 66 -6.26 -6.47 -4.84
C ALA A 66 -6.18 -5.49 -3.66
N GLN A 67 -5.41 -5.83 -2.61
CA GLN A 67 -5.19 -4.95 -1.45
C GLN A 67 -4.41 -3.68 -1.85
N PHE A 68 -3.37 -3.81 -2.66
CA PHE A 68 -2.60 -2.64 -3.15
C PHE A 68 -3.45 -1.75 -4.06
N GLU A 69 -4.27 -2.34 -4.94
CA GLU A 69 -5.24 -1.59 -5.74
C GLU A 69 -6.24 -0.82 -4.85
N ALA A 70 -6.75 -1.47 -3.81
CA ALA A 70 -7.70 -0.86 -2.85
C ALA A 70 -7.03 0.26 -2.05
N ALA A 71 -5.80 0.04 -1.54
CA ALA A 71 -5.02 1.04 -0.81
C ALA A 71 -4.71 2.26 -1.70
N GLY A 72 -4.33 2.05 -2.96
CA GLY A 72 -4.09 3.13 -3.91
C GLY A 72 -5.34 3.99 -4.17
N LYS A 73 -6.51 3.36 -4.33
CA LYS A 73 -7.79 4.07 -4.50
C LYS A 73 -8.17 4.85 -3.24
N ALA A 74 -8.02 4.25 -2.06
CA ALA A 74 -8.27 4.91 -0.78
C ALA A 74 -7.32 6.10 -0.59
N GLY A 75 -6.03 5.95 -0.91
CA GLY A 75 -5.05 7.02 -0.85
C GLY A 75 -5.39 8.20 -1.78
N GLN A 76 -5.82 7.93 -3.02
CA GLN A 76 -6.30 8.95 -3.96
C GLN A 76 -7.54 9.70 -3.44
N ALA A 77 -8.40 9.01 -2.68
CA ALA A 77 -9.57 9.60 -2.03
C ALA A 77 -9.22 10.33 -0.72
N GLY A 78 -7.96 10.28 -0.26
CA GLY A 78 -7.52 10.85 1.02
C GLY A 78 -7.89 10.01 2.25
N ASP A 79 -8.39 8.79 2.06
CA ASP A 79 -8.74 7.85 3.14
C ASP A 79 -7.52 7.03 3.57
N PHE A 80 -6.58 7.70 4.24
CA PHE A 80 -5.37 7.06 4.73
C PHE A 80 -5.60 6.12 5.92
N ILE A 81 -6.75 6.19 6.58
CA ILE A 81 -7.13 5.21 7.62
C ILE A 81 -7.32 3.84 6.96
N THR A 82 -8.14 3.78 5.91
CA THR A 82 -8.34 2.55 5.11
C THR A 82 -7.02 2.04 4.51
N VAL A 83 -6.15 2.95 4.06
CA VAL A 83 -4.80 2.59 3.59
C VAL A 83 -4.01 1.87 4.68
N GLY A 84 -3.92 2.44 5.88
CA GLY A 84 -3.21 1.86 7.02
C GLY A 84 -3.73 0.47 7.36
N LEU A 85 -5.04 0.33 7.56
CA LEU A 85 -5.70 -0.95 7.86
C LEU A 85 -5.46 -2.01 6.79
N THR A 86 -5.42 -1.62 5.51
CA THR A 86 -5.16 -2.52 4.40
C THR A 86 -3.73 -3.06 4.44
N PHE A 87 -2.74 -2.22 4.71
CA PHE A 87 -1.34 -2.66 4.83
C PHE A 87 -1.08 -3.47 6.10
N GLU A 88 -1.73 -3.16 7.21
CA GLU A 88 -1.68 -3.98 8.42
C GLU A 88 -2.22 -5.39 8.14
N LYS A 89 -3.37 -5.49 7.47
CA LYS A 89 -3.94 -6.78 7.09
C LYS A 89 -3.04 -7.55 6.12
N TYR A 90 -2.43 -6.85 5.16
CA TYR A 90 -1.44 -7.45 4.27
C TYR A 90 -0.25 -8.05 5.03
N ARG A 91 0.35 -7.29 5.96
CA ARG A 91 1.44 -7.75 6.84
C ARG A 91 1.05 -9.01 7.60
N ASP A 92 -0.16 -9.04 8.18
CA ASP A 92 -0.65 -10.18 8.96
C ASP A 92 -0.85 -11.42 8.07
N ASN A 93 -1.32 -11.24 6.84
CA ASN A 93 -1.44 -12.30 5.85
C ASN A 93 -0.07 -12.87 5.45
N VAL A 94 0.95 -12.01 5.26
CA VAL A 94 2.34 -12.42 5.00
C VAL A 94 2.87 -13.25 6.16
N ARG A 95 2.71 -12.77 7.41
CA ARG A 95 3.15 -13.47 8.62
C ARG A 95 2.51 -14.85 8.75
N SER A 96 1.19 -14.92 8.60
CA SER A 96 0.43 -16.18 8.61
C SER A 96 0.93 -17.18 7.55
N THR A 97 1.31 -16.67 6.38
CA THR A 97 1.82 -17.50 5.28
C THR A 97 3.23 -18.03 5.59
N LEU A 98 4.11 -17.18 6.14
CA LEU A 98 5.45 -17.56 6.56
C LEU A 98 5.40 -18.64 7.65
N ASP A 99 4.54 -18.47 8.65
CA ASP A 99 4.39 -19.44 9.73
C ASP A 99 3.88 -20.79 9.22
N LEU A 100 2.96 -20.78 8.24
CA LEU A 100 2.46 -22.00 7.61
C LEU A 100 3.56 -22.69 6.78
N LEU A 101 4.38 -21.93 6.03
CA LEU A 101 5.54 -22.46 5.31
C LEU A 101 6.53 -23.13 6.27
N LYS A 102 6.92 -22.45 7.34
CA LYS A 102 7.82 -23.02 8.36
C LYS A 102 7.29 -24.30 8.98
N LYS A 103 5.96 -24.40 9.15
CA LYS A 103 5.30 -25.58 9.72
C LYS A 103 5.25 -26.75 8.75
N GLN A 104 4.95 -26.51 7.47
CA GLN A 104 4.73 -27.57 6.48
C GLN A 104 5.99 -27.93 5.69
N GLU A 105 6.85 -26.96 5.45
CA GLU A 105 8.07 -27.08 4.64
C GLU A 105 9.27 -26.53 5.44
N PRO A 106 9.68 -27.14 6.57
CA PRO A 106 10.67 -26.55 7.48
C PRO A 106 12.05 -26.38 6.86
N ASP A 107 12.36 -27.12 5.79
CA ASP A 107 13.65 -27.08 5.10
C ASP A 107 13.52 -26.21 3.82
N ALA A 108 13.71 -24.89 4.01
CA ALA A 108 13.61 -23.91 2.92
C ALA A 108 14.72 -24.09 1.87
N ASP A 109 15.88 -24.68 2.22
CA ASP A 109 16.98 -24.97 1.28
C ASP A 109 16.59 -26.08 0.30
N ARG A 110 15.85 -27.09 0.78
CA ARG A 110 15.35 -28.21 -0.04
C ARG A 110 14.06 -27.86 -0.81
N HIS A 111 13.20 -27.05 -0.21
CA HIS A 111 11.90 -26.66 -0.75
C HIS A 111 11.77 -25.12 -0.93
N PRO A 112 12.64 -24.49 -1.73
CA PRO A 112 12.74 -23.03 -1.77
C PRO A 112 11.56 -22.35 -2.49
N GLY A 113 10.71 -23.09 -3.22
CA GLY A 113 9.72 -22.52 -4.11
C GLY A 113 8.71 -21.60 -3.43
N GLY A 114 8.11 -22.05 -2.32
CA GLY A 114 7.17 -21.28 -1.53
C GLY A 114 7.81 -20.05 -0.88
N TYR A 115 9.00 -20.24 -0.31
CA TYR A 115 9.76 -19.17 0.35
C TYR A 115 10.20 -18.06 -0.62
N ARG A 116 10.70 -18.41 -1.81
CA ARG A 116 11.08 -17.44 -2.84
C ARG A 116 9.88 -16.61 -3.34
N LEU A 117 8.74 -17.27 -3.54
CA LEU A 117 7.53 -16.58 -3.93
C LEU A 117 7.05 -15.62 -2.82
N LEU A 118 7.13 -16.04 -1.55
CA LEU A 118 6.77 -15.20 -0.42
C LEU A 118 7.72 -14.01 -0.29
N GLU A 119 9.02 -14.21 -0.45
CA GLU A 119 10.04 -13.15 -0.41
C GLU A 119 9.77 -12.08 -1.48
N LEU A 120 9.42 -12.48 -2.71
CA LEU A 120 9.01 -11.53 -3.75
C LEU A 120 7.78 -10.72 -3.37
N GLN A 121 6.78 -11.34 -2.69
CA GLN A 121 5.61 -10.63 -2.19
C GLN A 121 5.97 -9.64 -1.07
N VAL A 122 6.81 -10.04 -0.12
CA VAL A 122 7.29 -9.16 0.96
C VAL A 122 7.99 -7.93 0.39
N ARG A 123 8.92 -8.10 -0.55
CA ARG A 123 9.62 -6.99 -1.21
C ARG A 123 8.68 -6.07 -1.97
N ARG A 124 7.67 -6.64 -2.62
CA ARG A 124 6.64 -5.84 -3.26
C ARG A 124 5.87 -5.02 -2.23
N GLY A 125 5.39 -5.64 -1.16
CA GLY A 125 4.70 -4.94 -0.07
C GLY A 125 5.54 -3.80 0.52
N MET A 126 6.84 -4.01 0.73
CA MET A 126 7.73 -2.95 1.21
C MET A 126 7.80 -1.75 0.25
N ARG A 127 7.80 -1.98 -1.07
CA ARG A 127 7.78 -0.88 -2.06
C ARG A 127 6.48 -0.12 -2.01
N GLU A 128 5.33 -0.81 -2.01
CA GLU A 128 4.01 -0.20 -1.94
C GLU A 128 3.84 0.66 -0.67
N VAL A 129 4.30 0.15 0.49
CA VAL A 129 4.30 0.92 1.75
C VAL A 129 5.23 2.12 1.66
N ALA A 130 6.43 1.97 1.06
CA ALA A 130 7.39 3.07 0.91
C ALA A 130 6.84 4.20 0.01
N GLU A 131 6.18 3.85 -1.09
CA GLU A 131 5.52 4.81 -1.98
C GLU A 131 4.36 5.53 -1.26
N THR A 132 3.58 4.79 -0.48
CA THR A 132 2.50 5.35 0.33
C THR A 132 3.01 6.32 1.39
N LEU A 133 4.13 6.01 2.05
CA LEU A 133 4.75 6.88 3.06
C LEU A 133 5.15 8.26 2.51
N ILE A 134 5.45 8.37 1.22
CA ILE A 134 5.80 9.66 0.59
C ILE A 134 4.60 10.60 0.58
N THR A 135 3.40 10.07 0.34
CA THR A 135 2.16 10.85 0.19
C THR A 135 1.34 10.93 1.46
N ALA A 136 1.57 10.03 2.43
CA ALA A 136 0.81 9.96 3.67
C ALA A 136 1.01 11.20 4.56
N PRO A 137 -0.06 11.75 5.16
CA PRO A 137 0.02 12.77 6.20
C PRO A 137 0.90 12.33 7.37
N GLY A 138 1.59 13.29 7.99
CA GLY A 138 2.57 12.99 9.07
C GLY A 138 2.01 12.17 10.22
N GLU A 139 0.76 12.43 10.60
CA GLU A 139 0.06 11.74 11.69
C GLU A 139 -0.23 10.25 11.41
N LEU A 140 -0.32 9.88 10.12
CA LEU A 140 -0.65 8.53 9.67
C LEU A 140 0.56 7.73 9.19
N ARG A 141 1.77 8.30 9.25
CA ARG A 141 3.03 7.62 8.93
C ARG A 141 3.44 6.56 9.94
N PRO A 142 3.33 6.77 11.29
CA PRO A 142 3.83 5.81 12.25
C PRO A 142 3.26 4.39 12.10
N PRO A 143 1.96 4.16 11.87
CA PRO A 143 1.44 2.82 11.59
C PRO A 143 2.08 2.17 10.35
N LEU A 144 2.27 2.95 9.27
CA LEU A 144 2.88 2.46 8.03
C LEU A 144 4.38 2.14 8.21
N GLU A 145 5.09 2.91 9.03
CA GLU A 145 6.49 2.63 9.39
C GLU A 145 6.63 1.33 10.17
N ILE A 146 5.69 1.03 11.08
CA ILE A 146 5.63 -0.26 11.79
C ILE A 146 5.42 -1.39 10.79
N VAL A 147 4.46 -1.27 9.87
CA VAL A 147 4.23 -2.29 8.83
C VAL A 147 5.48 -2.49 7.99
N ARG A 148 6.14 -1.42 7.56
CA ARG A 148 7.37 -1.49 6.78
C ARG A 148 8.49 -2.22 7.53
N LYS A 149 8.66 -1.92 8.82
CA LYS A 149 9.64 -2.58 9.67
C LYS A 149 9.35 -4.08 9.81
N ASP A 150 8.09 -4.43 10.09
CA ASP A 150 7.68 -5.82 10.22
C ASP A 150 7.93 -6.63 8.92
N LEU A 151 7.66 -6.01 7.76
CA LEU A 151 7.93 -6.62 6.45
C LEU A 151 9.45 -6.79 6.22
N LEU A 152 10.27 -5.83 6.63
CA LEU A 152 11.73 -5.92 6.55
C LEU A 152 12.27 -7.06 7.43
N ASP A 153 11.77 -7.17 8.67
CA ASP A 153 12.16 -8.25 9.57
C ASP A 153 11.80 -9.63 8.99
N MET A 154 10.65 -9.74 8.30
CA MET A 154 10.25 -10.96 7.60
C MET A 154 11.09 -11.25 6.34
N ASP A 155 11.50 -10.23 5.59
CA ASP A 155 12.42 -10.38 4.45
C ASP A 155 13.79 -10.92 4.93
N ASP A 156 14.34 -10.36 5.99
CA ASP A 156 15.59 -10.82 6.60
C ASP A 156 15.50 -12.27 7.11
N GLU A 157 14.35 -12.65 7.67
CA GLU A 157 14.11 -14.04 8.09
C GLU A 157 14.06 -14.97 6.87
N LEU A 158 13.35 -14.61 5.82
CA LEU A 158 13.25 -15.38 4.57
C LEU A 158 14.62 -15.57 3.92
N ILE A 159 15.45 -14.53 3.89
CA ILE A 159 16.82 -14.61 3.36
C ILE A 159 17.66 -15.59 4.19
N ARG A 160 17.58 -15.55 5.51
CA ARG A 160 18.28 -16.50 6.38
C ARG A 160 17.84 -17.95 6.18
N LEU A 161 16.54 -18.16 5.97
CA LEU A 161 15.98 -19.49 5.70
C LEU A 161 16.41 -20.02 4.33
N LEU A 162 16.42 -19.18 3.30
CA LEU A 162 16.79 -19.54 1.94
C LEU A 162 18.30 -19.73 1.74
N PHE A 163 19.13 -19.06 2.55
CA PHE A 163 20.60 -19.05 2.41
C PHE A 163 21.33 -19.30 3.73
N PRO A 164 21.11 -20.46 4.39
CA PRO A 164 21.64 -20.72 5.72
C PRO A 164 23.19 -20.74 5.78
N ARG A 165 23.86 -21.03 4.66
CA ARG A 165 25.33 -21.05 4.58
C ARG A 165 25.96 -19.65 4.60
N ARG A 166 25.22 -18.63 4.22
CA ARG A 166 25.70 -17.23 4.19
C ARG A 166 25.77 -16.63 5.60
N SER A 167 25.00 -17.15 6.54
CA SER A 167 24.97 -16.67 7.93
C SER A 167 26.06 -17.30 8.83
N LYS A 168 26.80 -18.31 8.34
CA LYS A 168 27.80 -19.03 9.14
C LYS A 168 29.27 -18.59 8.93
N ASP A 169 29.54 -17.71 7.98
CA ASP A 169 30.89 -17.23 7.68
C ASP A 169 31.01 -15.69 7.77
N PRO A 170 31.03 -15.11 9.01
CA PRO A 170 31.44 -13.71 9.14
C PRO A 170 32.97 -13.54 9.01
N ASP A 171 33.76 -14.61 8.86
CA ASP A 171 35.22 -14.56 9.05
C ASP A 171 36.03 -15.35 7.99
N LYS A 172 35.57 -15.35 6.71
CA LYS A 172 36.50 -15.67 5.62
C LYS A 172 37.18 -14.40 5.15
N THR A 173 38.22 -14.00 5.88
CA THR A 173 39.30 -13.18 5.34
C THR A 173 39.74 -13.78 4.00
N PRO A 174 39.74 -13.01 2.90
CA PRO A 174 40.23 -13.52 1.62
C PRO A 174 41.68 -14.00 1.82
N PRO A 175 42.07 -15.14 1.22
CA PRO A 175 43.42 -15.64 1.36
C PRO A 175 44.37 -14.55 0.84
N THR A 176 45.17 -14.06 1.77
CA THR A 176 46.30 -13.17 1.45
C THR A 176 47.14 -13.85 0.37
N ALA A 177 47.21 -13.22 -0.82
CA ALA A 177 48.08 -13.66 -1.89
C ALA A 177 49.48 -13.76 -1.33
N GLN A 178 49.95 -14.99 -1.12
CA GLN A 178 51.36 -15.22 -0.80
C GLN A 178 52.16 -14.83 -2.01
N GLU A 179 52.84 -13.74 -1.88
CA GLU A 179 53.91 -13.30 -2.74
C GLU A 179 54.99 -14.38 -2.72
N LYS A 180 55.23 -14.97 -3.88
CA LYS A 180 56.24 -16.03 -4.08
C LYS A 180 57.57 -15.33 -4.34
N PRO A 181 58.69 -15.72 -3.70
CA PRO A 181 60.01 -15.14 -3.87
C PRO A 181 60.57 -15.34 -5.28
#